data_1e10ffc00c4ac627eb199ffbd3d27108
#
_entry.id   1e10ffc00c4ac627eb199ffbd3d27108
#
_cell.length_a   1.000
_cell.length_b   1.000
_cell.length_c   1.000
_cell.angle_alpha   90.00
_cell.angle_beta   90.00
_cell.angle_gamma   90.00
#
_symmetry.space_group_name_H-M   'P 1'
#
loop_
_entity.id
_entity.type
_entity.pdbx_description
1 polymer ?
#
loop_
_entity_poly.entity_id
_entity_poly.type
_entity_poly.pdbx_seq_one_letter_code
_entity_poly.pdbx_strand_id
1 'polypeptide(L)'
;MKDVSGMSLRKLFFVMLVMVSSVSHAQSDPEYMMEVGGGVGAVNYLGDFNSNLTKNIQPGATLMVRRLFNPFMGLRLSAMYGTLKGSSKDEKTYYHDYVVDAYSFKNTLVDASLTFEYNLWPYGTGRDYRGAQRLTPFFFAGVGGTFVTGNGKNAFTANFPIGVGVKYKVADRLNLGVEWGIHFSLSDELDSVKDPYYVKSSGAFKNTDCYSALMVSLTYSFMAKCRTCHNDDE
;
A
#
# COMPACT_ATOMS: atom_id res chain seq x y z
N MET A 1 7.15 -20.48 28.82
CA MET A 1 6.91 -19.41 27.85
C MET A 1 7.66 -18.19 28.34
N LYS A 2 8.81 -17.89 27.72
CA LYS A 2 9.64 -16.74 28.14
C LYS A 2 9.16 -15.48 27.41
N ASP A 3 8.99 -14.43 28.18
CA ASP A 3 8.47 -13.14 27.77
C ASP A 3 9.23 -12.51 26.61
N VAL A 4 8.53 -12.22 25.51
CA VAL A 4 9.01 -11.45 24.36
C VAL A 4 8.85 -9.93 24.58
N SER A 5 8.35 -9.49 25.75
CA SER A 5 8.00 -8.10 26.05
C SER A 5 9.18 -7.19 26.46
N GLY A 6 10.43 -7.65 26.37
CA GLY A 6 11.60 -6.92 26.88
C GLY A 6 12.51 -6.28 25.83
N MET A 7 12.11 -6.20 24.56
CA MET A 7 12.96 -5.59 23.55
C MET A 7 12.79 -4.06 23.55
N SER A 8 13.74 -3.34 24.18
CA SER A 8 13.77 -1.89 24.19
C SER A 8 13.72 -1.33 22.77
N LEU A 9 12.97 -0.25 22.55
CA LEU A 9 12.85 0.48 21.28
C LEU A 9 14.22 0.76 20.64
N ARG A 10 15.27 0.95 21.44
CA ARG A 10 16.66 1.08 21.00
C ARG A 10 17.20 -0.21 20.35
N LYS A 11 16.85 -1.39 20.85
CA LYS A 11 17.27 -2.68 20.28
C LYS A 11 16.53 -2.95 18.97
N LEU A 12 15.25 -2.60 18.90
CA LEU A 12 14.46 -2.70 17.66
C LEU A 12 15.04 -1.80 16.57
N PHE A 13 15.40 -0.55 16.92
CA PHE A 13 16.04 0.39 16.00
C PHE A 13 17.41 -0.10 15.53
N PHE A 14 18.20 -0.71 16.42
CA PHE A 14 19.52 -1.27 16.09
C PHE A 14 19.41 -2.48 15.17
N VAL A 15 18.44 -3.38 15.39
CA VAL A 15 18.15 -4.52 14.50
C VAL A 15 17.70 -4.03 13.13
N MET A 16 16.86 -3.00 13.09
CA MET A 16 16.42 -2.38 11.83
C MET A 16 17.58 -1.72 11.07
N LEU A 17 18.50 -1.05 11.79
CA LEU A 17 19.70 -0.46 11.21
C LEU A 17 20.69 -1.51 10.67
N VAL A 18 20.85 -2.63 11.37
CA VAL A 18 21.70 -3.75 10.94
C VAL A 18 21.09 -4.46 9.72
N MET A 19 19.78 -4.60 9.65
CA MET A 19 19.10 -5.15 8.46
C MET A 19 19.28 -4.25 7.24
N VAL A 20 19.27 -2.94 7.39
CA VAL A 20 19.51 -1.99 6.29
C VAL A 20 20.95 -2.03 5.80
N SER A 21 21.93 -2.27 6.69
CA SER A 21 23.34 -2.32 6.31
C SER A 21 23.76 -3.61 5.57
N SER A 22 23.04 -4.72 5.79
CA SER A 22 23.33 -5.99 5.10
C SER A 22 22.86 -6.04 3.64
N VAL A 23 22.07 -5.08 3.20
CA VAL A 23 21.55 -5.00 1.82
C VAL A 23 22.52 -4.38 0.82
N SER A 24 23.67 -3.86 1.29
CA SER A 24 24.62 -3.08 0.48
C SER A 24 25.46 -3.89 -0.52
N HIS A 25 25.34 -5.22 -0.59
CA HIS A 25 26.24 -6.07 -1.40
C HIS A 25 25.64 -6.60 -2.71
N ALA A 26 24.39 -6.27 -3.01
CA ALA A 26 23.77 -6.66 -4.28
C ALA A 26 23.70 -5.47 -5.26
N GLN A 27 24.85 -4.96 -5.68
CA GLN A 27 24.96 -3.93 -6.72
C GLN A 27 24.84 -4.56 -8.13
N SER A 28 23.67 -5.12 -8.44
CA SER A 28 23.27 -5.26 -9.83
C SER A 28 22.38 -4.06 -10.18
N ASP A 29 22.80 -3.33 -11.21
CA ASP A 29 22.04 -2.18 -11.69
C ASP A 29 20.71 -2.62 -12.31
N PRO A 30 19.60 -1.87 -12.11
CA PRO A 30 18.36 -2.16 -12.81
C PRO A 30 18.53 -1.88 -14.30
N GLU A 31 17.84 -2.67 -15.11
CA GLU A 31 17.81 -2.48 -16.57
C GLU A 31 17.20 -1.12 -16.96
N TYR A 32 16.11 -0.76 -16.31
CA TYR A 32 15.43 0.53 -16.42
C TYR A 32 15.33 1.18 -15.04
N MET A 33 15.52 2.50 -15.00
CA MET A 33 15.52 3.22 -13.71
C MET A 33 14.15 3.68 -13.28
N MET A 34 13.21 3.86 -14.21
CA MET A 34 11.90 4.44 -13.94
C MET A 34 10.79 3.58 -14.52
N GLU A 35 9.67 3.55 -13.82
CA GLU A 35 8.41 2.99 -14.29
C GLU A 35 7.29 3.99 -14.04
N VAL A 36 6.35 4.06 -14.97
CA VAL A 36 5.10 4.82 -14.84
C VAL A 36 3.93 3.94 -15.23
N GLY A 37 2.82 4.07 -14.55
CA GLY A 37 1.64 3.29 -14.89
C GLY A 37 0.44 3.63 -14.06
N GLY A 38 -0.58 2.81 -14.25
CA GLY A 38 -1.83 2.92 -13.51
C GLY A 38 -2.47 1.56 -13.30
N GLY A 39 -3.47 1.53 -12.48
CA GLY A 39 -4.20 0.32 -12.15
C GLY A 39 -5.64 0.60 -11.76
N VAL A 40 -6.40 -0.46 -11.72
CA VAL A 40 -7.78 -0.48 -11.23
C VAL A 40 -7.96 -1.63 -10.26
N GLY A 41 -8.93 -1.51 -9.38
CA GLY A 41 -9.13 -2.56 -8.39
C GLY A 41 -10.29 -2.28 -7.45
N ALA A 42 -10.19 -2.86 -6.29
CA ALA A 42 -11.20 -2.86 -5.25
C ALA A 42 -10.66 -2.20 -3.98
N VAL A 43 -11.42 -1.28 -3.43
CA VAL A 43 -11.15 -0.62 -2.15
C VAL A 43 -12.25 -1.00 -1.17
N ASN A 44 -11.86 -1.26 0.07
CA ASN A 44 -12.78 -1.64 1.13
C ASN A 44 -12.41 -0.91 2.42
N TYR A 45 -13.42 -0.30 3.06
CA TYR A 45 -13.28 0.29 4.38
C TYR A 45 -13.21 -0.80 5.46
N LEU A 46 -12.34 -0.62 6.45
CA LEU A 46 -12.19 -1.47 7.63
C LEU A 46 -12.14 -0.58 8.87
N GLY A 47 -13.17 -0.64 9.69
CA GLY A 47 -13.32 0.17 10.89
C GLY A 47 -14.65 -0.11 11.57
N ASP A 48 -15.20 0.85 12.29
CA ASP A 48 -16.36 0.70 13.16
C ASP A 48 -17.63 0.21 12.44
N PHE A 49 -17.79 0.52 11.14
CA PHE A 49 -18.97 0.17 10.34
C PHE A 49 -18.71 -0.89 9.27
N ASN A 50 -17.55 -1.52 9.26
CA ASN A 50 -17.24 -2.69 8.45
C ASN A 50 -15.97 -3.38 8.93
N SER A 51 -16.08 -4.57 9.50
CA SER A 51 -14.93 -5.42 9.89
C SER A 51 -14.61 -6.52 8.88
N ASN A 52 -15.39 -6.60 7.78
CA ASN A 52 -15.27 -7.68 6.82
C ASN A 52 -14.59 -7.23 5.52
N LEU A 53 -13.49 -7.89 5.15
CA LEU A 53 -12.72 -7.62 3.92
C LEU A 53 -13.50 -7.85 2.62
N THR A 54 -14.59 -8.60 2.66
CA THR A 54 -15.37 -8.98 1.47
C THR A 54 -16.68 -8.23 1.31
N LYS A 55 -17.09 -7.44 2.31
CA LYS A 55 -18.31 -6.62 2.25
C LYS A 55 -17.98 -5.18 1.87
N ASN A 56 -18.95 -4.51 1.26
CA ASN A 56 -18.87 -3.09 0.90
C ASN A 56 -17.69 -2.73 -0.05
N ILE A 57 -17.24 -3.68 -0.86
CA ILE A 57 -16.19 -3.48 -1.84
C ILE A 57 -16.63 -2.41 -2.85
N GLN A 58 -15.78 -1.42 -3.09
CA GLN A 58 -15.99 -0.34 -4.04
C GLN A 58 -14.86 -0.29 -5.07
N PRO A 59 -15.13 0.18 -6.30
CA PRO A 59 -14.08 0.33 -7.30
C PRO A 59 -13.10 1.44 -6.91
N GLY A 60 -11.84 1.25 -7.30
CA GLY A 60 -10.79 2.22 -7.18
C GLY A 60 -9.84 2.21 -8.37
N ALA A 61 -9.13 3.31 -8.57
CA ALA A 61 -8.11 3.46 -9.58
C ALA A 61 -6.84 4.07 -8.96
N THR A 62 -5.68 3.69 -9.48
CA THR A 62 -4.39 4.22 -9.02
C THR A 62 -3.52 4.63 -10.19
N LEU A 63 -2.72 5.68 -9.98
CA LEU A 63 -1.61 6.09 -10.84
C LEU A 63 -0.34 5.99 -10.04
N MET A 64 0.77 5.59 -10.66
CA MET A 64 2.03 5.45 -9.97
C MET A 64 3.23 5.80 -10.84
N VAL A 65 4.26 6.30 -10.17
CA VAL A 65 5.61 6.44 -10.70
C VAL A 65 6.55 5.72 -9.73
N ARG A 66 7.42 4.87 -10.27
CA ARG A 66 8.36 4.08 -9.49
C ARG A 66 9.78 4.36 -9.96
N ARG A 67 10.68 4.60 -9.02
CA ARG A 67 12.12 4.64 -9.25
C ARG A 67 12.76 3.36 -8.73
N LEU A 68 13.45 2.67 -9.59
CA LEU A 68 14.20 1.45 -9.26
C LEU A 68 15.65 1.84 -8.91
N PHE A 69 16.12 1.41 -7.75
CA PHE A 69 17.49 1.57 -7.32
C PHE A 69 18.35 0.38 -7.73
N ASN A 70 17.77 -0.81 -7.65
CA ASN A 70 18.36 -2.07 -8.08
C ASN A 70 17.21 -3.09 -8.35
N PRO A 71 17.50 -4.31 -8.84
CA PRO A 71 16.46 -5.33 -9.09
C PRO A 71 15.60 -5.73 -7.88
N PHE A 72 16.08 -5.44 -6.66
CA PHE A 72 15.39 -5.78 -5.42
C PHE A 72 14.63 -4.61 -4.80
N MET A 73 15.04 -3.36 -5.04
CA MET A 73 14.55 -2.21 -4.31
C MET A 73 14.07 -1.09 -5.22
N GLY A 74 12.96 -0.49 -4.85
CA GLY A 74 12.40 0.68 -5.51
C GLY A 74 11.66 1.61 -4.54
N LEU A 75 11.47 2.83 -4.99
CA LEU A 75 10.64 3.84 -4.34
C LEU A 75 9.48 4.18 -5.26
N ARG A 76 8.26 4.10 -4.76
CA ARG A 76 7.04 4.37 -5.51
C ARG A 76 6.28 5.54 -4.92
N LEU A 77 5.94 6.49 -5.76
CA LEU A 77 4.91 7.50 -5.51
C LEU A 77 3.64 7.06 -6.20
N SER A 78 2.53 6.98 -5.48
CA SER A 78 1.23 6.60 -6.01
C SER A 78 0.15 7.60 -5.59
N ALA A 79 -0.83 7.79 -6.47
CA ALA A 79 -2.07 8.49 -6.19
C ALA A 79 -3.23 7.54 -6.47
N MET A 80 -4.13 7.39 -5.50
CA MET A 80 -5.29 6.51 -5.60
C MET A 80 -6.58 7.31 -5.43
N TYR A 81 -7.57 6.97 -6.25
CA TYR A 81 -8.94 7.46 -6.17
C TYR A 81 -9.88 6.29 -5.96
N GLY A 82 -10.82 6.42 -5.04
CA GLY A 82 -11.78 5.36 -4.75
C GLY A 82 -12.98 5.85 -3.97
N THR A 83 -13.81 4.91 -3.55
CA THR A 83 -14.96 5.18 -2.68
C THR A 83 -14.89 4.26 -1.48
N LEU A 84 -15.20 4.78 -0.30
CA LEU A 84 -15.40 4.02 0.93
C LEU A 84 -16.88 3.93 1.23
N LYS A 85 -17.36 2.76 1.63
CA LYS A 85 -18.74 2.52 2.04
C LYS A 85 -18.78 1.67 3.29
N GLY A 86 -19.64 2.02 4.23
CA GLY A 86 -19.91 1.23 5.43
C GLY A 86 -21.36 1.40 5.89
N SER A 87 -21.86 0.46 6.69
CA SER A 87 -23.18 0.50 7.25
C SER A 87 -23.23 -0.21 8.60
N SER A 88 -23.87 0.40 9.59
CA SER A 88 -24.08 -0.21 10.91
C SER A 88 -24.95 -1.48 10.87
N LYS A 89 -25.72 -1.71 9.79
CA LYS A 89 -26.49 -2.94 9.58
C LYS A 89 -25.63 -4.17 9.27
N ASP A 90 -24.43 -3.96 8.79
CA ASP A 90 -23.51 -5.03 8.39
C ASP A 90 -22.64 -5.52 9.55
N GLU A 91 -22.66 -4.80 10.68
CA GLU A 91 -21.91 -5.12 11.90
C GLU A 91 -22.83 -5.50 13.06
N LYS A 92 -22.33 -6.41 13.88
CA LYS A 92 -22.96 -6.72 15.17
C LYS A 92 -22.56 -5.66 16.19
N THR A 93 -23.15 -4.47 16.09
CA THR A 93 -22.84 -3.43 17.05
C THR A 93 -23.69 -3.63 18.32
N TYR A 94 -23.04 -3.50 19.48
CA TYR A 94 -23.72 -3.51 20.78
C TYR A 94 -24.26 -2.13 21.17
N TYR A 95 -24.13 -1.13 20.29
CA TYR A 95 -24.45 0.26 20.59
C TYR A 95 -25.88 0.57 20.19
N HIS A 96 -26.72 0.87 21.20
CA HIS A 96 -28.15 1.02 21.08
C HIS A 96 -28.55 2.09 20.05
N ASP A 97 -27.86 3.21 19.99
CA ASP A 97 -28.20 4.33 19.11
C ASP A 97 -28.05 3.98 17.62
N TYR A 98 -27.07 3.13 17.26
CA TYR A 98 -26.86 2.69 15.87
C TYR A 98 -27.65 1.43 15.49
N VAL A 99 -28.29 0.80 16.45
CA VAL A 99 -29.24 -0.30 16.22
C VAL A 99 -30.63 0.25 15.89
N VAL A 100 -31.03 1.38 16.52
CA VAL A 100 -32.31 2.02 16.31
C VAL A 100 -32.31 2.85 15.02
N ASP A 101 -31.30 3.68 14.80
CA ASP A 101 -31.12 4.49 13.59
C ASP A 101 -29.90 4.01 12.79
N ALA A 102 -30.14 3.20 11.75
CA ALA A 102 -29.09 2.63 10.93
C ALA A 102 -28.28 3.73 10.22
N TYR A 103 -27.02 3.88 10.60
CA TYR A 103 -26.07 4.76 9.93
C TYR A 103 -25.45 4.07 8.70
N SER A 104 -25.36 4.79 7.60
CA SER A 104 -24.64 4.37 6.41
C SER A 104 -23.93 5.55 5.79
N PHE A 105 -22.70 5.33 5.31
CA PHE A 105 -21.92 6.37 4.63
C PHE A 105 -21.39 5.87 3.30
N LYS A 106 -21.15 6.83 2.40
CA LYS A 106 -20.45 6.66 1.14
C LYS A 106 -19.56 7.87 0.90
N ASN A 107 -18.27 7.70 1.14
CA ASN A 107 -17.28 8.77 1.04
C ASN A 107 -16.36 8.54 -0.14
N THR A 108 -15.99 9.62 -0.83
CA THR A 108 -14.94 9.60 -1.86
C THR A 108 -13.59 9.70 -1.19
N LEU A 109 -12.66 8.85 -1.63
CA LEU A 109 -11.28 8.75 -1.14
C LEU A 109 -10.31 9.23 -2.21
N VAL A 110 -9.39 10.10 -1.81
CA VAL A 110 -8.18 10.44 -2.58
C VAL A 110 -6.98 10.20 -1.67
N ASP A 111 -6.06 9.37 -2.10
CA ASP A 111 -4.84 9.04 -1.36
C ASP A 111 -3.61 9.38 -2.19
N ALA A 112 -2.59 9.90 -1.54
CA ALA A 112 -1.26 10.06 -2.12
C ALA A 112 -0.23 9.46 -1.18
N SER A 113 0.55 8.48 -1.66
CA SER A 113 1.48 7.74 -0.80
C SER A 113 2.84 7.53 -1.46
N LEU A 114 3.88 7.58 -0.62
CA LEU A 114 5.26 7.28 -0.95
C LEU A 114 5.63 5.97 -0.25
N THR A 115 5.91 4.93 -1.03
CA THR A 115 6.19 3.58 -0.53
C THR A 115 7.55 3.09 -0.99
N PHE A 116 8.28 2.46 -0.09
CA PHE A 116 9.45 1.67 -0.40
C PHE A 116 9.01 0.24 -0.74
N GLU A 117 9.55 -0.31 -1.82
CA GLU A 117 9.27 -1.66 -2.29
C GLU A 117 10.51 -2.53 -2.22
N TYR A 118 10.34 -3.78 -1.77
CA TYR A 118 11.37 -4.79 -1.75
C TYR A 118 10.90 -6.05 -2.49
N ASN A 119 11.58 -6.36 -3.59
CA ASN A 119 11.35 -7.57 -4.37
C ASN A 119 12.10 -8.74 -3.74
N LEU A 120 11.44 -9.88 -3.58
CA LEU A 120 12.07 -11.08 -3.01
C LEU A 120 13.06 -11.74 -3.98
N TRP A 121 12.81 -11.61 -5.28
CA TRP A 121 13.68 -12.10 -6.33
C TRP A 121 14.17 -10.94 -7.20
N PRO A 122 15.37 -11.07 -7.78
CA PRO A 122 15.89 -10.03 -8.68
C PRO A 122 14.98 -9.90 -9.90
N TYR A 123 14.38 -8.73 -10.07
CA TYR A 123 13.35 -8.46 -11.08
C TYR A 123 13.95 -7.81 -12.31
N GLY A 124 13.70 -8.37 -13.50
CA GLY A 124 14.16 -7.81 -14.75
C GLY A 124 14.02 -8.77 -15.94
N THR A 125 14.45 -8.33 -17.12
CA THR A 125 14.60 -9.13 -18.36
C THR A 125 15.95 -8.86 -18.98
N GLY A 126 16.38 -9.73 -19.89
CA GLY A 126 17.64 -9.53 -20.65
C GLY A 126 18.91 -9.80 -19.88
N ARG A 127 18.81 -10.17 -18.60
CA ARG A 127 19.95 -10.52 -17.74
C ARG A 127 19.77 -11.86 -17.06
N ASP A 128 19.21 -12.83 -17.80
CA ASP A 128 18.96 -14.20 -17.30
C ASP A 128 20.25 -14.84 -16.79
N TYR A 129 21.41 -14.52 -17.38
CA TYR A 129 22.73 -14.94 -16.91
C TYR A 129 23.12 -14.36 -15.53
N ARG A 130 22.41 -13.33 -15.02
CA ARG A 130 22.56 -12.76 -13.68
C ARG A 130 21.43 -13.18 -12.73
N GLY A 131 20.59 -14.14 -13.12
CA GLY A 131 19.48 -14.64 -12.32
C GLY A 131 18.29 -13.70 -12.24
N ALA A 132 18.15 -12.70 -13.14
CA ALA A 132 16.97 -11.85 -13.20
C ALA A 132 15.73 -12.67 -13.57
N GLN A 133 14.64 -12.47 -12.84
CA GLN A 133 13.40 -13.21 -13.02
C GLN A 133 12.28 -12.29 -13.52
N ARG A 134 11.42 -12.84 -14.39
CA ARG A 134 10.25 -12.12 -14.91
C ARG A 134 9.13 -11.96 -13.88
N LEU A 135 9.10 -12.82 -12.85
CA LEU A 135 8.12 -12.79 -11.78
C LEU A 135 8.83 -12.55 -10.45
N THR A 136 8.26 -11.67 -9.63
CA THR A 136 8.74 -11.47 -8.26
C THR A 136 7.59 -11.12 -7.33
N PRO A 137 7.47 -11.80 -6.20
CA PRO A 137 6.72 -11.28 -5.07
C PRO A 137 7.47 -10.08 -4.46
N PHE A 138 6.72 -9.13 -3.93
CA PHE A 138 7.30 -7.97 -3.27
C PHE A 138 6.49 -7.54 -2.05
N PHE A 139 7.17 -6.88 -1.12
CA PHE A 139 6.56 -6.16 -0.01
C PHE A 139 6.69 -4.66 -0.25
N PHE A 140 5.76 -3.92 0.30
CA PHE A 140 5.87 -2.48 0.33
C PHE A 140 5.41 -1.92 1.68
N ALA A 141 6.03 -0.83 2.09
CA ALA A 141 5.64 -0.05 3.24
C ALA A 141 6.00 1.42 3.00
N GLY A 142 5.25 2.34 3.61
CA GLY A 142 5.50 3.75 3.40
C GLY A 142 4.66 4.67 4.24
N VAL A 143 4.56 5.90 3.76
CA VAL A 143 3.77 6.98 4.37
C VAL A 143 2.93 7.64 3.31
N GLY A 144 1.78 8.15 3.69
CA GLY A 144 0.88 8.83 2.77
C GLY A 144 -0.05 9.81 3.48
N GLY A 145 -0.87 10.45 2.67
CA GLY A 145 -1.97 11.29 3.09
C GLY A 145 -3.24 10.90 2.38
N THR A 146 -4.30 10.75 3.16
CA THR A 146 -5.64 10.40 2.69
C THR A 146 -6.57 11.58 2.89
N PHE A 147 -7.24 11.98 1.83
CA PHE A 147 -8.32 12.95 1.86
C PHE A 147 -9.63 12.23 1.58
N VAL A 148 -10.61 12.39 2.47
CA VAL A 148 -11.94 11.81 2.35
C VAL A 148 -12.97 12.92 2.32
N THR A 149 -13.94 12.82 1.42
CA THR A 149 -15.06 13.76 1.32
C THR A 149 -16.37 12.99 1.19
N GLY A 150 -17.35 13.38 2.01
CA GLY A 150 -18.69 12.76 2.00
C GLY A 150 -19.54 13.26 3.17
N ASN A 151 -20.84 13.03 3.09
CA ASN A 151 -21.83 13.40 4.12
C ASN A 151 -21.69 14.84 4.68
N GLY A 152 -21.22 15.79 3.84
CA GLY A 152 -21.03 17.18 4.26
C GLY A 152 -19.79 17.44 5.13
N LYS A 153 -18.92 16.45 5.32
CA LYS A 153 -17.65 16.58 6.04
C LYS A 153 -16.49 16.21 5.15
N ASN A 154 -15.37 16.91 5.36
CA ASN A 154 -14.10 16.60 4.74
C ASN A 154 -13.10 16.25 5.84
N ALA A 155 -12.34 15.17 5.66
CA ALA A 155 -11.28 14.79 6.57
C ALA A 155 -9.98 14.60 5.80
N PHE A 156 -8.87 15.07 6.37
CA PHE A 156 -7.52 14.78 5.90
C PHE A 156 -6.73 14.11 7.01
N THR A 157 -6.06 13.02 6.67
CA THR A 157 -5.28 12.27 7.64
C THR A 157 -4.01 11.73 7.00
N ALA A 158 -2.96 11.59 7.81
CA ALA A 158 -1.80 10.79 7.41
C ALA A 158 -2.12 9.30 7.50
N ASN A 159 -1.51 8.49 6.66
CA ASN A 159 -1.64 7.04 6.67
C ASN A 159 -0.30 6.32 6.53
N PHE A 160 -0.29 5.05 6.91
CA PHE A 160 0.82 4.12 6.74
C PHE A 160 0.37 2.95 5.88
N PRO A 161 0.64 2.96 4.55
CA PRO A 161 0.40 1.82 3.68
C PRO A 161 1.42 0.71 3.94
N ILE A 162 0.92 -0.52 4.11
CA ILE A 162 1.73 -1.73 4.18
C ILE A 162 1.04 -2.79 3.34
N GLY A 163 1.79 -3.53 2.54
CA GLY A 163 1.19 -4.58 1.72
C GLY A 163 2.18 -5.48 1.03
N VAL A 164 1.60 -6.37 0.25
CA VAL A 164 2.29 -7.40 -0.53
C VAL A 164 1.77 -7.41 -1.95
N GLY A 165 2.56 -7.88 -2.87
CA GLY A 165 2.11 -8.05 -4.24
C GLY A 165 3.02 -8.96 -5.04
N VAL A 166 2.64 -9.13 -6.29
CA VAL A 166 3.39 -9.89 -7.29
C VAL A 166 3.51 -9.03 -8.54
N LYS A 167 4.71 -8.95 -9.09
CA LYS A 167 5.01 -8.31 -10.37
C LYS A 167 5.36 -9.38 -11.40
N TYR A 168 4.85 -9.20 -12.61
CA TYR A 168 5.19 -10.04 -13.74
C TYR A 168 5.55 -9.19 -14.94
N LYS A 169 6.70 -9.45 -15.56
CA LYS A 169 7.18 -8.77 -16.74
C LYS A 169 6.57 -9.43 -17.98
N VAL A 170 5.57 -8.77 -18.55
CA VAL A 170 4.84 -9.25 -19.75
C VAL A 170 5.70 -9.08 -20.98
N ALA A 171 6.38 -7.94 -21.11
CA ALA A 171 7.33 -7.62 -22.18
C ALA A 171 8.50 -6.84 -21.62
N ASP A 172 9.53 -6.53 -22.40
CA ASP A 172 10.77 -5.89 -21.94
C ASP A 172 10.54 -4.60 -21.17
N ARG A 173 9.50 -3.85 -21.53
CA ARG A 173 9.15 -2.58 -20.88
C ARG A 173 7.78 -2.59 -20.21
N LEU A 174 7.03 -3.70 -20.29
CA LEU A 174 5.67 -3.77 -19.80
C LEU A 174 5.56 -4.73 -18.63
N ASN A 175 5.08 -4.23 -17.49
CA ASN A 175 4.96 -4.99 -16.27
C ASN A 175 3.49 -5.00 -15.80
N LEU A 176 3.02 -6.16 -15.41
CA LEU A 176 1.74 -6.38 -14.74
C LEU A 176 2.01 -6.54 -13.24
N GLY A 177 1.26 -5.83 -12.41
CA GLY A 177 1.31 -5.94 -10.97
C GLY A 177 -0.05 -6.31 -10.39
N VAL A 178 -0.06 -7.17 -9.39
CA VAL A 178 -1.21 -7.40 -8.50
C VAL A 178 -0.74 -7.15 -7.09
N GLU A 179 -1.39 -6.25 -6.38
CA GLU A 179 -1.01 -5.88 -5.03
C GLU A 179 -2.20 -5.78 -4.11
N TRP A 180 -1.99 -6.16 -2.87
CA TRP A 180 -2.92 -5.99 -1.79
C TRP A 180 -2.25 -5.24 -0.65
N GLY A 181 -2.84 -4.13 -0.24
CA GLY A 181 -2.34 -3.28 0.81
C GLY A 181 -3.42 -2.88 1.80
N ILE A 182 -2.99 -2.60 3.01
CA ILE A 182 -3.79 -2.00 4.07
C ILE A 182 -3.17 -0.65 4.40
N HIS A 183 -3.99 0.39 4.40
CA HIS A 183 -3.63 1.75 4.74
C HIS A 183 -4.15 2.05 6.14
N PHE A 184 -3.26 2.13 7.11
CA PHE A 184 -3.58 2.47 8.49
C PHE A 184 -3.66 3.99 8.61
N SER A 185 -4.86 4.52 8.84
CA SER A 185 -5.07 5.95 9.07
C SER A 185 -4.65 6.34 10.50
N LEU A 186 -4.23 7.58 10.67
CA LEU A 186 -4.00 8.16 12.01
C LEU A 186 -5.26 8.85 12.58
N SER A 187 -6.35 8.89 11.82
CA SER A 187 -7.62 9.50 12.21
C SER A 187 -8.75 8.48 12.23
N ASP A 188 -9.72 8.74 13.06
CA ASP A 188 -10.99 8.03 13.23
C ASP A 188 -12.13 8.75 12.51
N GLU A 189 -11.83 9.51 11.46
CA GLU A 189 -12.82 10.34 10.75
C GLU A 189 -13.03 9.92 9.28
N LEU A 190 -12.55 8.73 8.86
CA LEU A 190 -12.74 8.25 7.49
C LEU A 190 -14.21 7.94 7.17
N ASP A 191 -14.98 7.59 8.17
CA ASP A 191 -16.42 7.32 8.10
C ASP A 191 -17.28 8.55 8.38
N SER A 192 -16.68 9.72 8.58
CA SER A 192 -17.34 10.99 8.94
C SER A 192 -17.91 11.05 10.36
N VAL A 193 -17.62 10.09 11.21
CA VAL A 193 -17.98 10.05 12.63
C VAL A 193 -16.71 10.06 13.46
N LYS A 194 -16.64 10.91 14.47
CA LYS A 194 -15.51 10.99 15.39
C LYS A 194 -15.90 10.33 16.71
N ASP A 195 -15.16 9.30 17.10
CA ASP A 195 -15.31 8.59 18.37
C ASP A 195 -16.80 8.27 18.68
N PRO A 196 -17.44 7.40 17.87
CA PRO A 196 -18.89 7.16 17.96
C PRO A 196 -19.31 6.61 19.34
N TYR A 197 -18.36 6.21 20.17
CA TYR A 197 -18.61 5.44 21.40
C TYR A 197 -18.16 6.12 22.68
N TYR A 198 -17.61 7.33 22.60
CA TYR A 198 -17.02 8.04 23.76
C TYR A 198 -15.96 7.24 24.53
N VAL A 199 -15.44 6.19 23.93
CA VAL A 199 -14.38 5.37 24.51
C VAL A 199 -13.04 5.97 24.11
N LYS A 200 -12.41 6.70 25.03
CA LYS A 200 -11.02 7.12 24.83
C LYS A 200 -10.15 5.88 24.63
N SER A 201 -9.71 5.67 23.42
CA SER A 201 -8.76 4.63 23.07
C SER A 201 -7.44 4.90 23.79
N SER A 202 -6.92 3.91 24.48
CA SER A 202 -5.64 3.98 25.20
C SER A 202 -4.48 3.40 24.40
N GLY A 203 -4.37 3.66 23.09
CA GLY A 203 -3.24 3.15 22.31
C GLY A 203 -3.19 3.66 20.88
N ALA A 204 -1.99 3.78 20.32
CA ALA A 204 -1.71 4.38 18.99
C ALA A 204 -2.36 3.66 17.79
N PHE A 205 -3.04 2.54 17.99
CA PHE A 205 -3.71 1.73 16.95
C PHE A 205 -5.07 1.18 17.39
N LYS A 206 -5.59 1.61 18.51
CA LYS A 206 -6.97 1.32 18.92
C LYS A 206 -7.87 2.42 18.42
N ASN A 207 -8.99 2.11 17.77
CA ASN A 207 -9.96 3.06 17.23
C ASN A 207 -9.43 3.94 16.08
N THR A 208 -8.55 3.46 15.24
CA THR A 208 -8.18 4.17 14.02
C THR A 208 -8.74 3.42 12.82
N ASP A 209 -9.39 4.15 11.95
CA ASP A 209 -9.89 3.63 10.69
C ASP A 209 -8.76 3.16 9.79
N CYS A 210 -9.01 2.12 9.03
CA CYS A 210 -8.14 1.69 7.96
C CYS A 210 -8.94 1.34 6.71
N TYR A 211 -8.27 1.20 5.59
CA TYR A 211 -8.88 0.67 4.38
C TYR A 211 -7.92 -0.27 3.67
N SER A 212 -8.50 -1.23 3.00
CA SER A 212 -7.80 -2.23 2.21
C SER A 212 -7.98 -1.91 0.73
N ALA A 213 -6.92 -2.07 -0.06
CA ALA A 213 -6.93 -1.90 -1.50
C ALA A 213 -6.30 -3.12 -2.19
N LEU A 214 -7.05 -3.75 -3.08
CA LEU A 214 -6.58 -4.79 -3.98
C LEU A 214 -6.54 -4.20 -5.38
N MET A 215 -5.34 -4.02 -5.96
CA MET A 215 -5.14 -3.34 -7.23
C MET A 215 -4.45 -4.25 -8.25
N VAL A 216 -4.89 -4.16 -9.49
CA VAL A 216 -4.21 -4.70 -10.67
C VAL A 216 -3.69 -3.53 -11.48
N SER A 217 -2.39 -3.50 -11.75
CA SER A 217 -1.71 -2.37 -12.38
C SER A 217 -0.90 -2.81 -13.59
N LEU A 218 -0.79 -1.90 -14.56
CA LEU A 218 0.08 -2.02 -15.71
C LEU A 218 1.06 -0.86 -15.69
N THR A 219 2.37 -1.17 -15.76
CA THR A 219 3.43 -0.15 -15.74
C THR A 219 4.36 -0.30 -16.93
N TYR A 220 4.87 0.84 -17.40
CA TYR A 220 5.84 0.92 -18.48
C TYR A 220 7.19 1.37 -17.94
N SER A 221 8.24 0.60 -18.24
CA SER A 221 9.61 0.86 -17.84
C SER A 221 10.31 1.75 -18.87
N PHE A 222 11.01 2.79 -18.39
CA PHE A 222 11.74 3.73 -19.22
C PHE A 222 13.04 4.19 -18.54
N MET A 223 13.86 5.00 -19.21
CA MET A 223 15.18 5.41 -18.76
C MET A 223 16.13 4.22 -18.57
N ALA A 224 16.48 3.58 -19.70
CA ALA A 224 17.53 2.56 -19.70
C ALA A 224 18.84 3.13 -19.13
N LYS A 225 19.50 2.39 -18.26
CA LYS A 225 20.69 2.87 -17.55
C LYS A 225 21.89 3.06 -18.49
N CYS A 226 22.03 2.26 -19.52
CA CYS A 226 23.10 2.39 -20.51
C CYS A 226 22.52 2.61 -21.91
N ARG A 227 22.70 3.81 -22.46
CA ARG A 227 22.31 4.12 -23.85
C ARG A 227 23.27 3.56 -24.88
N THR A 228 24.54 3.31 -24.50
CA THR A 228 25.64 2.90 -25.39
C THR A 228 25.95 1.41 -25.35
N CYS A 229 25.28 0.64 -24.47
CA CYS A 229 25.52 -0.79 -24.34
C CYS A 229 24.51 -1.64 -25.13
N HIS A 230 23.57 -1.02 -25.83
CA HIS A 230 22.67 -1.70 -26.78
C HIS A 230 23.34 -1.69 -28.17
N ASN A 231 24.28 -2.59 -28.34
CA ASN A 231 24.76 -3.02 -29.66
C ASN A 231 23.89 -4.20 -30.14
N ASP A 232 22.60 -4.19 -29.89
CA ASP A 232 21.69 -5.27 -30.24
C ASP A 232 20.87 -4.96 -31.53
N ASP A 233 21.40 -4.01 -32.35
CA ASP A 233 20.90 -3.73 -33.69
C ASP A 233 21.91 -4.24 -34.73
N GLU A 234 22.20 -5.57 -34.72
CA GLU A 234 22.72 -6.31 -35.86
C GLU A 234 21.97 -7.64 -36.05
#